data_93275a14cb1e8503fbe3c43b0dc35719
#
_entry.id   93275a14cb1e8503fbe3c43b0dc35719
#
_cell.length_a   1.000
_cell.length_b   1.000
_cell.length_c   1.000
_cell.angle_alpha   90.00
_cell.angle_beta   90.00
_cell.angle_gamma   90.00
#
_symmetry.space_group_name_H-M   'P 1'
#
loop_
_entity.id
_entity.type
_entity.pdbx_description
1 polymer ?
#
loop_
_entity_poly.entity_id
_entity_poly.type
_entity_poly.pdbx_seq_one_letter_code
_entity_poly.pdbx_strand_id
1 'polypeptide(L)'
;MSGESDLRKLLSGMRPELNDGVYVFCTVPRGAVPAGTAPVATVLEPEGLTLVLRQEDADAAGLAYDFTAGWITLRIHSALDAVGLTAAFAAELGSHGLSCNVIAGYHHDHLFVAADRAAEAVAVLEGLATRSGQD
;
A
#
# COMPACT_ATOMS: atom_id res chain seq x y z
N MET A 1 -20.08 10.33 -9.46
CA MET A 1 -20.02 10.23 -8.01
C MET A 1 -18.68 9.71 -7.56
N SER A 2 -18.04 10.39 -6.65
CA SER A 2 -16.65 10.12 -6.31
C SER A 2 -16.45 9.11 -5.17
N GLY A 3 -17.49 8.50 -4.66
CA GLY A 3 -17.39 7.50 -3.61
C GLY A 3 -17.77 8.03 -2.23
N GLU A 4 -17.67 7.16 -1.23
CA GLU A 4 -18.12 7.45 0.12
C GLU A 4 -17.09 8.32 0.86
N SER A 5 -17.58 9.30 1.62
CA SER A 5 -16.72 10.18 2.43
C SER A 5 -16.99 10.09 3.92
N ASP A 6 -18.01 9.35 4.37
CA ASP A 6 -18.25 9.14 5.79
C ASP A 6 -17.23 8.14 6.33
N LEU A 7 -16.36 8.62 7.23
CA LEU A 7 -15.24 7.85 7.75
C LEU A 7 -15.65 6.50 8.36
N ARG A 8 -16.70 6.49 9.15
CA ARG A 8 -17.16 5.26 9.80
C ARG A 8 -17.60 4.21 8.79
N LYS A 9 -18.35 4.63 7.77
CA LYS A 9 -18.78 3.74 6.69
C LYS A 9 -17.60 3.25 5.88
N LEU A 10 -16.62 4.13 5.61
CA LEU A 10 -15.41 3.75 4.89
C LEU A 10 -14.66 2.68 5.66
N LEU A 11 -14.42 2.88 6.94
CA LEU A 11 -13.68 1.92 7.76
C LEU A 11 -14.41 0.59 7.88
N SER A 12 -15.74 0.62 8.12
CA SER A 12 -16.51 -0.62 8.27
C SER A 12 -16.62 -1.40 6.97
N GLY A 13 -16.57 -0.73 5.84
CA GLY A 13 -16.63 -1.36 4.52
C GLY A 13 -15.27 -1.76 3.94
N MET A 14 -14.19 -1.43 4.64
CA MET A 14 -12.83 -1.69 4.18
C MET A 14 -12.55 -3.19 4.11
N ARG A 15 -11.95 -3.62 2.99
CA ARG A 15 -11.58 -5.03 2.78
C ARG A 15 -10.08 -5.09 2.41
N PRO A 16 -9.21 -5.42 3.36
CA PRO A 16 -7.79 -5.59 3.05
C PRO A 16 -7.57 -6.89 2.29
N GLU A 17 -6.81 -6.82 1.21
CA GLU A 17 -6.49 -7.95 0.37
C GLU A 17 -4.98 -8.01 0.18
N LEU A 18 -4.35 -9.09 0.62
CA LEU A 18 -2.92 -9.27 0.47
C LEU A 18 -2.64 -9.82 -0.92
N ASN A 19 -1.87 -9.07 -1.71
CA ASN A 19 -1.44 -9.50 -3.03
C ASN A 19 -0.27 -10.49 -2.91
N ASP A 20 -0.19 -11.45 -3.83
CA ASP A 20 0.90 -12.42 -3.85
C ASP A 20 2.24 -11.73 -4.09
N GLY A 21 3.28 -12.30 -3.49
CA GLY A 21 4.65 -11.90 -3.77
C GLY A 21 5.22 -10.93 -2.77
N VAL A 22 6.51 -10.71 -2.92
CA VAL A 22 7.28 -9.74 -2.15
C VAL A 22 7.66 -8.60 -3.07
N TYR A 23 7.55 -7.39 -2.57
CA TYR A 23 7.76 -6.17 -3.36
C TYR A 23 8.87 -5.34 -2.73
N VAL A 24 9.56 -4.58 -3.59
CA VAL A 24 10.67 -3.72 -3.15
C VAL A 24 10.52 -2.36 -3.81
N PHE A 25 11.17 -1.37 -3.18
CA PHE A 25 11.24 0.00 -3.67
C PHE A 25 12.64 0.23 -4.22
N CYS A 26 12.75 0.60 -5.49
CA CYS A 26 14.01 0.86 -6.15
C CYS A 26 13.98 2.25 -6.78
N THR A 27 15.15 2.79 -7.04
CA THR A 27 15.27 4.04 -7.80
C THR A 27 16.13 3.81 -9.05
N VAL A 28 15.71 4.38 -10.16
CA VAL A 28 16.46 4.34 -11.41
C VAL A 28 16.53 5.74 -11.98
N PRO A 29 17.47 6.02 -12.89
CA PRO A 29 17.46 7.30 -13.59
C PRO A 29 16.14 7.47 -14.35
N ARG A 30 15.72 8.72 -14.50
CA ARG A 30 14.47 9.04 -15.20
C ARG A 30 14.52 8.46 -16.61
N GLY A 31 13.45 7.77 -17.00
CA GLY A 31 13.36 7.15 -18.32
C GLY A 31 14.10 5.82 -18.46
N ALA A 32 14.69 5.30 -17.39
CA ALA A 32 15.52 4.11 -17.44
C ALA A 32 14.87 2.90 -16.76
N VAL A 33 13.56 2.70 -16.97
CA VAL A 33 12.87 1.50 -16.45
C VAL A 33 13.47 0.28 -17.16
N PRO A 34 14.00 -0.70 -16.39
CA PRO A 34 14.62 -1.87 -17.00
C PRO A 34 13.60 -2.68 -17.84
N ALA A 35 14.03 -3.13 -19.00
CA ALA A 35 13.20 -3.94 -19.88
C ALA A 35 12.81 -5.24 -19.15
N GLY A 36 11.59 -5.68 -19.38
CA GLY A 36 11.09 -6.93 -18.79
C GLY A 36 10.56 -6.78 -17.37
N THR A 37 10.64 -5.58 -16.76
CA THR A 37 10.04 -5.34 -15.45
C THR A 37 8.64 -4.76 -15.61
N ALA A 38 7.78 -5.05 -14.62
CA ALA A 38 6.40 -4.56 -14.60
C ALA A 38 6.13 -3.92 -13.23
N PRO A 39 6.57 -2.68 -13.00
CA PRO A 39 6.33 -2.02 -11.73
C PRO A 39 4.83 -1.90 -11.44
N VAL A 40 4.45 -2.12 -10.19
CA VAL A 40 3.05 -1.92 -9.76
C VAL A 40 2.77 -0.46 -9.46
N ALA A 41 3.82 0.34 -9.21
CA ALA A 41 3.69 1.78 -9.02
C ALA A 41 5.00 2.45 -9.39
N THR A 42 4.91 3.70 -9.82
CA THR A 42 6.08 4.53 -10.08
C THR A 42 5.83 5.93 -9.54
N VAL A 43 6.89 6.58 -9.07
CA VAL A 43 6.82 7.96 -8.63
C VAL A 43 8.00 8.71 -9.23
N LEU A 44 7.70 9.77 -9.97
CA LEU A 44 8.75 10.60 -10.56
C LEU A 44 9.22 11.62 -9.52
N GLU A 45 10.51 11.52 -9.16
CA GLU A 45 11.11 12.40 -8.16
C GLU A 45 12.26 13.17 -8.77
N PRO A 46 12.71 14.30 -8.15
CA PRO A 46 13.87 15.03 -8.65
C PRO A 46 15.12 14.15 -8.77
N GLU A 47 15.30 13.22 -7.85
CA GLU A 47 16.48 12.34 -7.79
C GLU A 47 16.42 11.19 -8.78
N GLY A 48 15.25 10.86 -9.30
CA GLY A 48 15.08 9.72 -10.20
C GLY A 48 13.66 9.20 -10.20
N LEU A 49 13.46 8.05 -10.83
CA LEU A 49 12.16 7.39 -10.85
C LEU A 49 12.13 6.28 -9.81
N THR A 50 11.22 6.40 -8.85
CA THR A 50 10.96 5.32 -7.89
C THR A 50 10.12 4.25 -8.56
N LEU A 51 10.54 3.00 -8.40
CA LEU A 51 9.79 1.83 -8.88
C LEU A 51 9.40 0.98 -7.69
N VAL A 52 8.14 0.56 -7.65
CA VAL A 52 7.69 -0.49 -6.74
C VAL A 52 7.40 -1.71 -7.59
N LEU A 53 8.13 -2.79 -7.37
CA LEU A 53 8.06 -3.97 -8.24
C LEU A 53 8.36 -5.23 -7.45
N ARG A 54 8.12 -6.39 -8.07
CA ARG A 54 8.41 -7.66 -7.42
C ARG A 54 9.90 -7.79 -7.15
N GLN A 55 10.23 -8.40 -6.02
CA GLN A 55 11.62 -8.63 -5.61
C GLN A 55 12.39 -9.41 -6.68
N GLU A 56 11.80 -10.46 -7.25
CA GLU A 56 12.49 -11.24 -8.28
C GLU A 56 12.80 -10.43 -9.53
N ASP A 57 11.95 -9.48 -9.90
CA ASP A 57 12.20 -8.61 -11.04
C ASP A 57 13.34 -7.63 -10.75
N ALA A 58 13.37 -7.08 -9.54
CA ALA A 58 14.47 -6.20 -9.12
C ALA A 58 15.79 -6.95 -9.11
N ASP A 59 15.81 -8.16 -8.56
CA ASP A 59 17.00 -8.99 -8.51
C ASP A 59 17.50 -9.31 -9.91
N ALA A 60 16.60 -9.70 -10.82
CA ALA A 60 16.97 -10.01 -12.20
C ALA A 60 17.54 -8.80 -12.94
N ALA A 61 17.07 -7.60 -12.61
CA ALA A 61 17.56 -6.36 -13.21
C ALA A 61 18.77 -5.76 -12.48
N GLY A 62 19.23 -6.40 -11.42
CA GLY A 62 20.38 -5.92 -10.66
C GLY A 62 20.11 -4.65 -9.85
N LEU A 63 18.86 -4.40 -9.47
CA LEU A 63 18.49 -3.20 -8.74
C LEU A 63 18.66 -3.41 -7.23
N ALA A 64 19.23 -2.41 -6.56
CA ALA A 64 19.41 -2.44 -5.11
C ALA A 64 18.14 -2.02 -4.39
N TYR A 65 17.93 -2.57 -3.20
CA TYR A 65 16.83 -2.20 -2.32
C TYR A 65 17.16 -2.56 -0.87
N ASP A 66 16.51 -1.91 0.07
CA ASP A 66 16.74 -2.16 1.50
C ASP A 66 15.54 -2.80 2.18
N PHE A 67 14.34 -2.55 1.70
CA PHE A 67 13.10 -2.92 2.37
C PHE A 67 12.30 -3.90 1.50
N THR A 68 11.89 -5.01 2.10
CA THR A 68 11.00 -5.98 1.44
C THR A 68 9.59 -5.84 2.01
N ALA A 69 8.62 -5.72 1.12
CA ALA A 69 7.25 -5.38 1.49
C ALA A 69 6.25 -6.42 1.02
N GLY A 70 5.20 -6.60 1.82
CA GLY A 70 3.95 -7.16 1.35
C GLY A 70 3.08 -6.03 0.83
N TRP A 71 2.31 -6.27 -0.20
CA TRP A 71 1.43 -5.30 -0.83
C TRP A 71 -0.02 -5.63 -0.46
N ILE A 72 -0.67 -4.71 0.27
CA ILE A 72 -2.07 -4.86 0.68
C ILE A 72 -2.89 -3.83 -0.10
N THR A 73 -3.94 -4.28 -0.77
CA THR A 73 -4.90 -3.40 -1.40
C THR A 73 -6.10 -3.26 -0.47
N LEU A 74 -6.43 -2.03 -0.09
CA LEU A 74 -7.65 -1.77 0.66
C LEU A 74 -8.78 -1.56 -0.33
N ARG A 75 -9.64 -2.58 -0.44
CA ARG A 75 -10.81 -2.49 -1.31
C ARG A 75 -11.84 -1.63 -0.64
N ILE A 76 -11.89 -0.37 -1.05
CA ILE A 76 -12.78 0.62 -0.49
C ILE A 76 -12.98 1.70 -1.56
N HIS A 77 -14.23 2.06 -1.78
CA HIS A 77 -14.53 3.11 -2.76
C HIS A 77 -14.67 4.44 -2.04
N SER A 78 -13.54 5.11 -1.80
CA SER A 78 -13.49 6.40 -1.12
C SER A 78 -13.22 7.52 -2.12
N ALA A 79 -13.74 8.70 -1.81
CA ALA A 79 -13.38 9.90 -2.56
C ALA A 79 -11.92 10.26 -2.23
N LEU A 80 -11.19 10.77 -3.23
CA LEU A 80 -9.78 11.16 -3.02
C LEU A 80 -9.64 12.28 -1.99
N ASP A 81 -10.69 13.07 -1.81
CA ASP A 81 -10.72 14.15 -0.82
C ASP A 81 -11.36 13.75 0.51
N ALA A 82 -11.64 12.46 0.72
CA ALA A 82 -12.17 11.97 1.99
C ALA A 82 -11.13 12.20 3.10
N VAL A 83 -11.61 12.64 4.27
CA VAL A 83 -10.73 13.02 5.37
C VAL A 83 -10.70 11.91 6.42
N GLY A 84 -9.51 11.59 6.89
CA GLY A 84 -9.30 10.75 8.06
C GLY A 84 -9.09 9.27 7.82
N LEU A 85 -9.35 8.76 6.61
CA LEU A 85 -9.20 7.33 6.34
C LEU A 85 -7.76 6.87 6.52
N THR A 86 -6.82 7.52 5.84
CA THR A 86 -5.40 7.17 5.93
C THR A 86 -4.89 7.31 7.37
N ALA A 87 -5.26 8.40 8.04
CA ALA A 87 -4.86 8.61 9.43
C ALA A 87 -5.36 7.47 10.34
N ALA A 88 -6.59 7.02 10.13
CA ALA A 88 -7.19 5.97 10.96
C ALA A 88 -6.46 4.64 10.79
N PHE A 89 -6.29 4.16 9.55
CA PHE A 89 -5.64 2.86 9.37
C PHE A 89 -4.14 2.91 9.64
N ALA A 90 -3.47 4.04 9.36
CA ALA A 90 -2.06 4.17 9.67
C ALA A 90 -1.80 4.21 11.17
N ALA A 91 -2.66 4.90 11.94
CA ALA A 91 -2.56 4.91 13.39
C ALA A 91 -2.79 3.51 13.97
N GLU A 92 -3.74 2.77 13.44
CA GLU A 92 -4.01 1.42 13.90
C GLU A 92 -2.80 0.51 13.67
N LEU A 93 -2.22 0.56 12.47
CA LEU A 93 -1.01 -0.22 12.16
C LEU A 93 0.15 0.22 13.05
N GLY A 94 0.34 1.51 13.20
CA GLY A 94 1.41 2.06 14.04
C GLY A 94 1.32 1.63 15.49
N SER A 95 0.10 1.51 16.03
CA SER A 95 -0.10 1.05 17.42
C SER A 95 0.34 -0.41 17.60
N HIS A 96 0.47 -1.17 16.53
CA HIS A 96 0.98 -2.53 16.53
C HIS A 96 2.45 -2.60 16.12
N GLY A 97 3.12 -1.46 16.01
CA GLY A 97 4.52 -1.40 15.60
C GLY A 97 4.76 -1.69 14.13
N LEU A 98 3.74 -1.53 13.29
CA LEU A 98 3.84 -1.78 11.87
C LEU A 98 4.04 -0.47 11.12
N SER A 99 5.07 -0.40 10.28
CA SER A 99 5.24 0.73 9.36
C SER A 99 4.23 0.60 8.22
N CYS A 100 3.83 1.74 7.66
CA CYS A 100 2.81 1.74 6.62
C CYS A 100 3.20 2.78 5.56
N ASN A 101 3.50 2.29 4.37
CA ASN A 101 3.77 3.15 3.22
C ASN A 101 2.55 3.11 2.32
N VAL A 102 1.94 4.26 2.07
CA VAL A 102 0.64 4.34 1.40
C VAL A 102 0.78 4.99 0.05
N ILE A 103 0.17 4.37 -0.95
CA ILE A 103 0.01 4.97 -2.27
C ILE A 103 -1.49 5.01 -2.56
N ALA A 104 -2.03 6.21 -2.73
CA ALA A 104 -3.43 6.39 -3.08
C ALA A 104 -3.62 6.14 -4.57
N GLY A 105 -4.33 5.07 -4.91
CA GLY A 105 -4.75 4.82 -6.29
C GLY A 105 -6.07 5.50 -6.57
N TYR A 106 -6.45 5.53 -7.84
CA TYR A 106 -7.73 6.12 -8.23
C TYR A 106 -8.92 5.37 -7.59
N HIS A 107 -8.81 4.04 -7.53
CA HIS A 107 -9.90 3.20 -7.01
C HIS A 107 -9.69 2.74 -5.57
N HIS A 108 -8.45 2.43 -5.19
CA HIS A 108 -8.16 1.83 -3.89
C HIS A 108 -6.88 2.40 -3.30
N ASP A 109 -6.76 2.35 -1.98
CA ASP A 109 -5.49 2.63 -1.32
C ASP A 109 -4.63 1.38 -1.29
N HIS A 110 -3.34 1.57 -1.49
CA HIS A 110 -2.35 0.50 -1.52
C HIS A 110 -1.36 0.72 -0.40
N LEU A 111 -1.11 -0.33 0.37
CA LEU A 111 -0.23 -0.28 1.53
C LEU A 111 0.93 -1.22 1.33
N PHE A 112 2.11 -0.76 1.69
CA PHE A 112 3.30 -1.60 1.66
C PHE A 112 3.86 -1.66 3.08
N VAL A 113 3.83 -2.86 3.66
CA VAL A 113 4.25 -3.14 5.03
C VAL A 113 5.38 -4.16 5.00
N ALA A 114 6.09 -4.33 6.11
CA ALA A 114 7.16 -5.33 6.17
C ALA A 114 6.63 -6.69 5.71
N ALA A 115 7.34 -7.34 4.79
CA ALA A 115 6.87 -8.58 4.16
C ALA A 115 6.59 -9.68 5.18
N ASP A 116 7.43 -9.81 6.22
CA ASP A 116 7.30 -10.84 7.25
C ASP A 116 6.16 -10.56 8.23
N ARG A 117 5.53 -9.37 8.16
CA ARG A 117 4.41 -9.01 9.02
C ARG A 117 3.15 -8.67 8.24
N ALA A 118 3.11 -8.99 6.94
CA ALA A 118 1.99 -8.61 6.09
C ALA A 118 0.68 -9.28 6.51
N ALA A 119 0.73 -10.55 6.89
CA ALA A 119 -0.47 -11.27 7.37
C ALA A 119 -1.01 -10.64 8.67
N GLU A 120 -0.13 -10.24 9.57
CA GLU A 120 -0.51 -9.54 10.79
C GLU A 120 -1.17 -8.20 10.46
N ALA A 121 -0.62 -7.46 9.52
CA ALA A 121 -1.18 -6.17 9.09
C ALA A 121 -2.60 -6.33 8.56
N VAL A 122 -2.85 -7.37 7.76
CA VAL A 122 -4.20 -7.66 7.26
C VAL A 122 -5.16 -7.92 8.43
N ALA A 123 -4.74 -8.72 9.42
CA ALA A 123 -5.58 -9.01 10.58
C ALA A 123 -5.89 -7.74 11.39
N VAL A 124 -4.91 -6.85 11.56
CA VAL A 124 -5.09 -5.58 12.26
C VAL A 124 -6.13 -4.72 11.54
N LEU A 125 -6.04 -4.64 10.22
CA LEU A 125 -6.97 -3.86 9.40
C LEU A 125 -8.38 -4.45 9.43
N GLU A 126 -8.50 -5.77 9.37
CA GLU A 126 -9.80 -6.44 9.49
C GLU A 126 -10.44 -6.16 10.85
N GLY A 127 -9.63 -6.15 11.91
CA GLY A 127 -10.11 -5.80 13.24
C GLY A 127 -10.62 -4.36 13.32
N LEU A 128 -9.93 -3.43 12.69
CA LEU A 128 -10.36 -2.03 12.63
C LEU A 128 -11.70 -1.92 11.90
N ALA A 129 -11.86 -2.59 10.77
CA ALA A 129 -13.10 -2.59 10.00
C ALA A 129 -14.26 -3.13 10.84
N THR A 130 -14.04 -4.25 11.54
CA THR A 130 -15.06 -4.87 12.39
C THR A 130 -15.50 -3.93 13.51
N ARG A 131 -14.56 -3.34 14.24
CA ARG A 131 -14.89 -2.41 15.33
C ARG A 131 -15.61 -1.17 14.83
N SER A 132 -15.27 -0.69 13.65
CA SER A 132 -15.89 0.52 13.09
C SER A 132 -17.34 0.29 12.66
N GLY A 133 -17.74 -0.95 12.41
CA GLY A 133 -19.10 -1.32 12.08
C GLY A 133 -19.98 -1.59 13.30
N GLN A 134 -19.42 -1.54 14.50
CA GLN A 134 -20.17 -1.79 15.75
C GLN A 134 -20.69 -0.49 16.32
N ASP A 135 -21.84 -0.55 16.95
CA ASP A 135 -22.46 0.59 17.61
C ASP A 135 -21.91 0.80 19.02
#